data_d1e8a11ebc9dddc1cd08d6df0a9366df
#
_entry.id   d1e8a11ebc9dddc1cd08d6df0a9366df
#
_cell.length_a   1.000
_cell.length_b   1.000
_cell.length_c   1.000
_cell.angle_alpha   90.00
_cell.angle_beta   90.00
_cell.angle_gamma   90.00
#
_symmetry.space_group_name_H-M   'P 1'
#
loop_
_entity.id
_entity.type
_entity.pdbx_description
1 polymer ?
#
loop_
_entity_poly.entity_id
_entity_poly.type
_entity_poly.pdbx_seq_one_letter_code
_entity_poly.pdbx_strand_id
1 'polypeptide(L)'
;MTKYFKILLTLILFSSASICVEAQEDYRFDIGGGIGMTGYLGDANTANLWGNPGFDAELLFRYLPSPRWGIKTNFYVGTLGGDSAKMTNVFPDGNTYKFSTTFYELGEMVEFNFFNYGIGETYRHLKRISPYIAAGLGVTAWQTDGKFGAAFTIPVGVGVKYKLSERWNLGFEFLMKKTFTDKLDGTQLADPWGIKSSFMKNTDWYSTMSVTISYEFSKRCAACNYKD
;
A
#
# COMPACT_ATOMS: atom_id res chain seq x y z
N MET A 1 -26.83 -11.42 -0.50
CA MET A 1 -25.55 -10.71 -0.50
C MET A 1 -25.33 -9.79 0.70
N THR A 2 -26.34 -9.10 1.23
CA THR A 2 -26.21 -8.14 2.35
C THR A 2 -25.89 -8.75 3.73
N LYS A 3 -26.25 -10.01 3.99
CA LYS A 3 -26.04 -10.65 5.29
C LYS A 3 -24.57 -11.04 5.53
N TYR A 4 -23.90 -11.55 4.52
CA TYR A 4 -22.47 -11.89 4.60
C TYR A 4 -21.54 -10.69 4.63
N PHE A 5 -21.94 -9.60 3.96
CA PHE A 5 -21.20 -8.34 4.01
C PHE A 5 -21.23 -7.72 5.42
N LYS A 6 -22.35 -7.78 6.12
CA LYS A 6 -22.47 -7.31 7.52
C LYS A 6 -21.63 -8.18 8.49
N ILE A 7 -21.58 -9.51 8.25
CA ILE A 7 -20.77 -10.42 9.08
C ILE A 7 -19.26 -10.18 8.86
N LEU A 8 -18.85 -9.94 7.61
CA LEU A 8 -17.46 -9.61 7.28
C LEU A 8 -17.06 -8.27 7.91
N LEU A 9 -17.93 -7.26 7.83
CA LEU A 9 -17.69 -5.94 8.42
C LEU A 9 -17.60 -5.99 9.96
N THR A 10 -18.45 -6.81 10.61
CA THR A 10 -18.39 -7.03 12.07
C THR A 10 -17.16 -7.83 12.49
N LEU A 11 -16.69 -8.80 11.70
CA LEU A 11 -15.45 -9.53 11.98
C LEU A 11 -14.21 -8.62 11.90
N ILE A 12 -14.16 -7.72 10.93
CA ILE A 12 -13.09 -6.73 10.78
C ILE A 12 -13.09 -5.73 11.95
N LEU A 13 -14.28 -5.30 12.42
CA LEU A 13 -14.41 -4.42 13.58
C LEU A 13 -14.08 -5.11 14.92
N PHE A 14 -14.28 -6.42 15.05
CA PHE A 14 -14.00 -7.17 16.28
C PHE A 14 -12.54 -7.58 16.41
N SER A 15 -11.78 -7.70 15.33
CA SER A 15 -10.35 -8.02 15.37
C SER A 15 -9.49 -6.89 15.94
N SER A 16 -10.02 -5.67 16.02
CA SER A 16 -9.31 -4.50 16.56
C SER A 16 -9.39 -4.33 18.08
N ALA A 17 -10.08 -5.22 18.81
CA ALA A 17 -10.49 -4.95 20.21
C ALA A 17 -9.63 -5.61 21.29
N SER A 18 -8.58 -6.36 21.01
CA SER A 18 -7.88 -7.11 22.08
C SER A 18 -6.37 -7.20 21.90
N ILE A 19 -5.67 -6.08 22.03
CA ILE A 19 -4.23 -6.09 22.35
C ILE A 19 -4.02 -5.16 23.54
N CYS A 20 -4.07 -5.72 24.77
CA CYS A 20 -3.48 -5.09 25.94
C CYS A 20 -1.96 -5.06 25.74
N VAL A 21 -1.38 -3.91 25.46
CA VAL A 21 0.05 -3.68 25.39
C VAL A 21 0.47 -2.72 26.48
N GLU A 22 1.55 -3.11 27.18
CA GLU A 22 2.19 -2.39 28.29
C GLU A 22 2.42 -0.91 28.00
N ALA A 23 2.25 -0.10 29.04
CA ALA A 23 2.37 1.34 29.01
C ALA A 23 3.79 1.79 28.61
N GLN A 24 3.93 2.33 27.42
CA GLN A 24 5.09 3.07 26.96
C GLN A 24 4.68 4.52 26.66
N GLU A 25 5.55 5.50 26.94
CA GLU A 25 5.33 6.93 26.64
C GLU A 25 5.42 7.24 25.13
N ASP A 26 4.90 6.40 24.28
CA ASP A 26 4.89 6.58 22.86
C ASP A 26 3.52 7.04 22.36
N TYR A 27 3.47 7.65 21.20
CA TYR A 27 2.21 8.00 20.56
C TYR A 27 1.52 6.75 20.01
N ARG A 28 0.17 6.79 20.01
CA ARG A 28 -0.65 5.64 19.55
C ARG A 28 -0.97 5.71 18.08
N PHE A 29 -1.11 6.92 17.56
CA PHE A 29 -1.61 7.16 16.22
C PHE A 29 -0.67 8.07 15.45
N ASP A 30 -0.62 7.86 14.16
CA ASP A 30 0.14 8.62 13.20
C ASP A 30 -0.75 8.91 11.99
N ILE A 31 -0.81 10.15 11.54
CA ILE A 31 -1.56 10.58 10.36
C ILE A 31 -0.63 11.34 9.43
N GLY A 32 -0.74 11.11 8.15
CA GLY A 32 0.12 11.77 7.19
C GLY A 32 -0.35 11.65 5.77
N GLY A 33 0.51 12.12 4.89
CA GLY A 33 0.31 12.02 3.46
C GLY A 33 1.64 11.99 2.73
N GLY A 34 1.57 11.65 1.46
CA GLY A 34 2.74 11.53 0.63
C GLY A 34 2.41 11.70 -0.84
N ILE A 35 3.47 11.74 -1.60
CA ILE A 35 3.43 11.75 -3.07
C ILE A 35 4.40 10.69 -3.57
N GLY A 36 4.11 10.13 -4.72
CA GLY A 36 4.89 9.04 -5.26
C GLY A 36 4.84 8.91 -6.76
N MET A 37 5.50 7.87 -7.20
CA MET A 37 5.51 7.43 -8.59
C MET A 37 4.95 6.02 -8.66
N THR A 38 4.20 5.75 -9.70
CA THR A 38 3.63 4.43 -9.98
C THR A 38 4.31 3.79 -11.17
N GLY A 39 4.43 2.48 -11.14
CA GLY A 39 4.91 1.68 -12.24
C GLY A 39 3.97 0.52 -12.51
N TYR A 40 3.77 0.16 -13.77
CA TYR A 40 2.90 -0.92 -14.18
C TYR A 40 3.71 -2.07 -14.79
N LEU A 41 3.34 -3.31 -14.44
CA LEU A 41 3.83 -4.56 -15.03
C LEU A 41 2.63 -5.44 -15.38
N GLY A 42 2.41 -5.62 -16.66
CA GLY A 42 1.33 -6.44 -17.23
C GLY A 42 1.53 -6.60 -18.73
N ASP A 43 0.47 -6.90 -19.46
CA ASP A 43 0.55 -7.21 -20.88
C ASP A 43 1.11 -6.08 -21.75
N ALA A 44 0.86 -4.82 -21.38
CA ALA A 44 1.40 -3.64 -22.08
C ALA A 44 2.80 -3.20 -21.60
N ASN A 45 3.38 -3.85 -20.59
CA ASN A 45 4.73 -3.54 -20.10
C ASN A 45 5.32 -4.73 -19.33
N THR A 46 5.96 -5.65 -20.04
CA THR A 46 6.48 -6.88 -19.44
C THR A 46 7.91 -6.78 -18.90
N ALA A 47 8.69 -5.77 -19.31
CA ALA A 47 10.12 -5.75 -19.07
C ALA A 47 10.62 -4.58 -18.22
N ASN A 48 9.90 -3.48 -18.14
CA ASN A 48 10.41 -2.26 -17.47
C ASN A 48 9.34 -1.60 -16.61
N LEU A 49 9.38 -1.87 -15.31
CA LEU A 49 8.46 -1.31 -14.32
C LEU A 49 8.28 0.22 -14.42
N TRP A 50 9.34 0.92 -14.79
CA TRP A 50 9.40 2.38 -14.89
C TRP A 50 9.41 2.89 -16.34
N GLY A 51 9.01 2.08 -17.31
CA GLY A 51 8.97 2.45 -18.72
C GLY A 51 7.98 3.56 -19.05
N ASN A 52 6.92 3.69 -18.26
CA ASN A 52 5.91 4.73 -18.38
C ASN A 52 5.36 5.08 -16.99
N PRO A 53 6.14 5.82 -16.16
CA PRO A 53 5.77 6.08 -14.79
C PRO A 53 4.56 7.00 -14.70
N GLY A 54 3.63 6.68 -13.80
CA GLY A 54 2.57 7.58 -13.37
C GLY A 54 2.93 8.27 -12.05
N PHE A 55 1.98 9.04 -11.53
CA PHE A 55 2.10 9.71 -10.24
C PHE A 55 0.98 9.25 -9.31
N ASP A 56 1.25 9.28 -8.01
CA ASP A 56 0.26 9.02 -6.98
C ASP A 56 0.38 10.00 -5.82
N ALA A 57 -0.72 10.14 -5.10
CA ALA A 57 -0.80 10.77 -3.80
C ALA A 57 -1.37 9.79 -2.79
N GLU A 58 -0.84 9.81 -1.58
CA GLU A 58 -1.21 8.93 -0.48
C GLU A 58 -1.68 9.74 0.72
N LEU A 59 -2.76 9.27 1.34
CA LEU A 59 -3.14 9.61 2.71
C LEU A 59 -2.97 8.36 3.56
N LEU A 60 -2.37 8.49 4.73
CA LEU A 60 -2.15 7.39 5.65
C LEU A 60 -2.63 7.71 7.06
N PHE A 61 -3.17 6.69 7.68
CA PHE A 61 -3.44 6.65 9.11
C PHE A 61 -2.83 5.39 9.68
N ARG A 62 -2.04 5.52 10.75
CA ARG A 62 -1.33 4.39 11.33
C ARG A 62 -1.64 4.27 12.81
N TYR A 63 -2.01 3.08 13.24
CA TYR A 63 -2.05 2.68 14.64
C TYR A 63 -0.74 2.00 15.01
N LEU A 64 -0.13 2.43 16.09
CA LEU A 64 1.19 1.97 16.56
C LEU A 64 1.02 1.15 17.84
N PRO A 65 0.77 -0.16 17.80
CA PRO A 65 0.66 -0.99 19.01
C PRO A 65 1.98 -1.08 19.77
N SER A 66 3.11 -1.03 19.09
CA SER A 66 4.45 -1.04 19.69
C SER A 66 5.48 -0.32 18.78
N PRO A 67 6.71 -0.05 19.26
CA PRO A 67 7.77 0.51 18.41
C PRO A 67 8.15 -0.36 17.19
N ARG A 68 7.81 -1.65 17.21
CA ARG A 68 8.10 -2.59 16.13
C ARG A 68 6.92 -2.84 15.21
N TRP A 69 5.70 -2.67 15.67
CA TRP A 69 4.52 -3.00 14.89
C TRP A 69 3.68 -1.77 14.60
N GLY A 70 3.19 -1.67 13.40
CA GLY A 70 2.22 -0.68 12.95
C GLY A 70 1.11 -1.35 12.15
N ILE A 71 -0.09 -0.83 12.27
CA ILE A 71 -1.21 -1.13 11.39
C ILE A 71 -1.51 0.14 10.63
N LYS A 72 -1.35 0.10 9.32
CA LYS A 72 -1.47 1.27 8.43
C LYS A 72 -2.68 1.11 7.52
N THR A 73 -3.64 2.02 7.66
CA THR A 73 -4.68 2.25 6.66
C THR A 73 -4.18 3.31 5.69
N ASN A 74 -4.23 3.05 4.41
CA ASN A 74 -3.80 3.98 3.38
C ASN A 74 -4.87 4.16 2.30
N PHE A 75 -4.91 5.37 1.77
CA PHE A 75 -5.73 5.71 0.61
C PHE A 75 -4.83 6.34 -0.45
N TYR A 76 -4.77 5.69 -1.61
CA TYR A 76 -4.03 6.16 -2.77
C TYR A 76 -4.97 6.67 -3.85
N VAL A 77 -4.53 7.72 -4.52
CA VAL A 77 -5.11 8.21 -5.78
C VAL A 77 -3.95 8.41 -6.75
N GLY A 78 -4.03 7.83 -7.93
CA GLY A 78 -2.94 7.97 -8.87
C GLY A 78 -3.30 7.55 -10.29
N THR A 79 -2.28 7.58 -11.13
CA THR A 79 -2.36 7.16 -12.52
C THR A 79 -1.41 6.02 -12.81
N LEU A 80 -1.84 5.09 -13.65
CA LEU A 80 -1.02 4.01 -14.21
C LEU A 80 -0.97 4.18 -15.71
N GLY A 81 0.18 3.97 -16.32
CA GLY A 81 0.34 4.04 -17.76
C GLY A 81 1.14 2.87 -18.30
N GLY A 82 0.84 2.47 -19.52
CA GLY A 82 1.60 1.51 -20.30
C GLY A 82 1.66 1.91 -21.76
N ASP A 83 2.76 1.57 -22.41
CA ASP A 83 3.00 1.83 -23.83
C ASP A 83 3.74 0.65 -24.45
N SER A 84 3.00 -0.16 -25.20
CA SER A 84 3.57 -1.37 -25.83
C SER A 84 4.56 -1.08 -26.95
N ALA A 85 4.61 0.16 -27.47
CA ALA A 85 5.62 0.55 -28.45
C ALA A 85 7.06 0.49 -27.91
N LYS A 86 7.20 0.51 -26.58
CA LYS A 86 8.49 0.39 -25.89
C LYS A 86 8.88 -1.06 -25.53
N MET A 87 8.03 -2.02 -25.87
CA MET A 87 8.28 -3.44 -25.60
C MET A 87 9.11 -4.08 -26.72
N THR A 88 9.86 -5.13 -26.35
CA THR A 88 10.59 -5.96 -27.32
C THR A 88 9.69 -6.95 -28.06
N ASN A 89 8.54 -7.28 -27.49
CA ASN A 89 7.58 -8.22 -28.09
C ASN A 89 6.47 -7.44 -28.81
N VAL A 90 6.19 -7.86 -30.04
CA VAL A 90 5.10 -7.31 -30.87
C VAL A 90 3.84 -8.13 -30.61
N PHE A 91 2.68 -7.47 -30.45
CA PHE A 91 1.40 -8.16 -30.35
C PHE A 91 1.09 -8.94 -31.64
N PRO A 92 0.25 -10.01 -31.56
CA PRO A 92 -0.07 -10.86 -32.72
C PRO A 92 -0.67 -10.09 -33.89
N ASP A 93 -1.34 -8.97 -33.64
CA ASP A 93 -1.94 -8.07 -34.65
C ASP A 93 -0.96 -7.02 -35.20
N GLY A 94 0.26 -6.95 -34.64
CA GLY A 94 1.26 -5.95 -35.02
C GLY A 94 0.94 -4.52 -34.55
N ASN A 95 -0.11 -4.33 -33.76
CA ASN A 95 -0.52 -3.01 -33.27
C ASN A 95 0.21 -2.62 -31.99
N THR A 96 0.29 -1.32 -31.74
CA THR A 96 0.80 -0.76 -30.49
C THR A 96 -0.37 -0.21 -29.67
N TYR A 97 -0.37 -0.51 -28.37
CA TYR A 97 -1.41 -0.09 -27.44
C TYR A 97 -0.81 0.83 -26.38
N LYS A 98 -1.54 1.91 -26.10
CA LYS A 98 -1.19 2.85 -25.05
C LYS A 98 -2.43 3.08 -24.18
N PHE A 99 -2.26 2.96 -22.87
CA PHE A 99 -3.33 3.24 -21.93
C PHE A 99 -2.89 4.19 -20.82
N SER A 100 -3.88 4.87 -20.24
CA SER A 100 -3.72 5.66 -19.03
C SER A 100 -4.94 5.41 -18.15
N THR A 101 -4.70 4.83 -16.99
CA THR A 101 -5.73 4.43 -16.03
C THR A 101 -5.58 5.27 -14.78
N THR A 102 -6.68 5.87 -14.31
CA THR A 102 -6.73 6.47 -12.97
C THR A 102 -7.20 5.41 -11.98
N PHE A 103 -6.50 5.29 -10.86
CA PHE A 103 -6.85 4.33 -9.82
C PHE A 103 -7.05 5.00 -8.46
N TYR A 104 -7.88 4.37 -7.65
CA TYR A 104 -8.16 4.68 -6.26
C TYR A 104 -7.97 3.40 -5.46
N GLU A 105 -7.21 3.43 -4.39
CA GLU A 105 -6.97 2.24 -3.59
C GLU A 105 -7.17 2.56 -2.11
N LEU A 106 -7.91 1.69 -1.44
CA LEU A 106 -8.01 1.66 0.01
C LEU A 106 -7.39 0.36 0.49
N GLY A 107 -6.36 0.46 1.33
CA GLY A 107 -5.61 -0.67 1.85
C GLY A 107 -5.46 -0.64 3.36
N GLU A 108 -5.31 -1.83 3.92
CA GLU A 108 -4.95 -2.06 5.32
C GLU A 108 -3.71 -2.93 5.35
N MET A 109 -2.65 -2.47 6.00
CA MET A 109 -1.34 -3.11 6.00
C MET A 109 -0.80 -3.25 7.41
N VAL A 110 -0.08 -4.34 7.64
CA VAL A 110 0.73 -4.54 8.84
C VAL A 110 2.18 -4.21 8.49
N GLU A 111 2.80 -3.39 9.33
CA GLU A 111 4.20 -2.98 9.20
C GLU A 111 5.02 -3.57 10.34
N PHE A 112 6.18 -4.12 10.01
CA PHE A 112 7.16 -4.60 10.99
C PHE A 112 8.46 -3.82 10.87
N ASN A 113 8.78 -3.03 11.89
CA ASN A 113 10.02 -2.27 12.00
C ASN A 113 11.15 -3.18 12.51
N PHE A 114 12.27 -3.24 11.79
CA PHE A 114 13.43 -4.05 12.20
C PHE A 114 14.11 -3.52 13.47
N PHE A 115 14.02 -2.21 13.70
CA PHE A 115 14.53 -1.59 14.92
C PHE A 115 13.37 -1.02 15.75
N ASN A 116 13.58 -0.86 17.06
CA ASN A 116 12.66 -0.13 17.91
C ASN A 116 12.62 1.33 17.45
N TYR A 117 11.58 1.69 16.73
CA TYR A 117 11.47 3.00 16.09
C TYR A 117 10.98 4.05 17.08
N GLY A 118 11.73 5.15 17.22
CA GLY A 118 11.32 6.24 18.09
C GLY A 118 12.49 7.14 18.54
N ILE A 119 12.15 8.12 19.35
CA ILE A 119 13.08 8.97 20.10
C ILE A 119 12.68 8.86 21.57
N GLY A 120 13.64 8.59 22.44
CA GLY A 120 13.41 8.47 23.89
C GLY A 120 14.68 8.19 24.65
N GLU A 121 14.54 7.80 25.92
CA GLU A 121 15.64 7.52 26.81
C GLU A 121 16.57 6.39 26.32
N THR A 122 17.84 6.50 26.64
CA THR A 122 18.90 5.61 26.15
C THR A 122 18.65 4.13 26.50
N TYR A 123 18.04 3.84 27.65
CA TYR A 123 17.75 2.47 28.09
C TYR A 123 16.68 1.77 27.21
N ARG A 124 15.90 2.52 26.44
CA ARG A 124 14.84 1.97 25.55
C ARG A 124 15.39 1.49 24.20
N HIS A 125 16.65 1.76 23.89
CA HIS A 125 17.29 1.39 22.64
C HIS A 125 16.51 1.79 21.38
N LEU A 126 15.84 2.96 21.44
CA LEU A 126 15.09 3.49 20.32
C LEU A 126 16.02 4.04 19.23
N LYS A 127 15.65 3.84 17.98
CA LYS A 127 16.40 4.34 16.83
C LYS A 127 15.54 5.30 16.00
N ARG A 128 16.15 6.40 15.58
CA ARG A 128 15.48 7.41 14.71
C ARG A 128 15.22 6.91 13.31
N ILE A 129 15.96 5.88 12.86
CA ILE A 129 15.80 5.26 11.55
C ILE A 129 15.43 3.79 11.73
N SER A 130 14.45 3.34 11.00
CA SER A 130 14.09 1.93 10.96
C SER A 130 13.64 1.53 9.56
N PRO A 131 14.34 0.59 8.91
CA PRO A 131 13.76 -0.16 7.82
C PRO A 131 12.56 -0.96 8.32
N TYR A 132 11.61 -1.20 7.44
CA TYR A 132 10.44 -2.02 7.74
C TYR A 132 9.99 -2.82 6.53
N ILE A 133 9.28 -3.89 6.79
CA ILE A 133 8.50 -4.62 5.79
C ILE A 133 7.03 -4.37 6.04
N ALA A 134 6.25 -4.38 4.97
CA ALA A 134 4.81 -4.21 5.04
C ALA A 134 4.11 -5.20 4.13
N ALA A 135 2.99 -5.72 4.59
CA ALA A 135 2.11 -6.56 3.81
C ALA A 135 0.65 -6.33 4.22
N GLY A 136 -0.28 -6.48 3.29
CA GLY A 136 -1.67 -6.20 3.61
C GLY A 136 -2.66 -6.68 2.57
N LEU A 137 -3.86 -6.15 2.69
CA LEU A 137 -4.97 -6.37 1.76
C LEU A 137 -5.57 -5.01 1.40
N GLY A 138 -6.07 -4.90 0.18
CA GLY A 138 -6.71 -3.67 -0.28
C GLY A 138 -7.77 -3.93 -1.34
N VAL A 139 -8.42 -2.87 -1.70
CA VAL A 139 -9.34 -2.82 -2.84
C VAL A 139 -8.89 -1.66 -3.72
N THR A 140 -8.61 -1.99 -4.97
CA THR A 140 -8.26 -1.01 -6.00
C THR A 140 -9.45 -0.86 -6.94
N ALA A 141 -9.93 0.36 -7.08
CA ALA A 141 -10.89 0.76 -8.08
C ALA A 141 -10.17 1.56 -9.17
N TRP A 142 -10.55 1.39 -10.43
CA TRP A 142 -9.91 2.09 -11.54
C TRP A 142 -10.94 2.54 -12.57
N GLN A 143 -10.54 3.53 -13.33
CA GLN A 143 -11.30 4.03 -14.46
C GLN A 143 -10.40 4.09 -15.69
N THR A 144 -10.76 3.28 -16.71
CA THR A 144 -10.05 3.20 -18.00
C THR A 144 -11.08 3.31 -19.11
N ASP A 145 -10.86 4.21 -20.08
CA ASP A 145 -11.75 4.41 -21.26
C ASP A 145 -13.23 4.59 -20.90
N GLY A 146 -13.51 5.29 -19.80
CA GLY A 146 -14.90 5.52 -19.33
C GLY A 146 -15.54 4.33 -18.63
N LYS A 147 -14.84 3.20 -18.48
CA LYS A 147 -15.30 2.03 -17.73
C LYS A 147 -14.70 2.03 -16.33
N PHE A 148 -15.52 1.68 -15.37
CA PHE A 148 -15.16 1.57 -13.98
C PHE A 148 -15.03 0.09 -13.59
N GLY A 149 -13.96 -0.24 -12.85
CA GLY A 149 -13.74 -1.57 -12.29
C GLY A 149 -13.23 -1.50 -10.87
N ALA A 150 -13.33 -2.61 -10.15
CA ALA A 150 -12.73 -2.77 -8.82
C ALA A 150 -12.28 -4.21 -8.61
N ALA A 151 -11.15 -4.39 -7.92
CA ALA A 151 -10.62 -5.69 -7.58
C ALA A 151 -9.90 -5.68 -6.23
N PHE A 152 -9.75 -6.85 -5.64
CA PHE A 152 -8.89 -7.03 -4.49
C PHE A 152 -7.42 -6.89 -4.89
N THR A 153 -6.62 -6.38 -3.96
CA THR A 153 -5.19 -6.14 -4.12
C THR A 153 -4.45 -6.64 -2.90
N ILE A 154 -3.28 -7.23 -3.13
CA ILE A 154 -2.34 -7.62 -2.07
C ILE A 154 -1.09 -6.77 -2.22
N PRO A 155 -0.94 -5.69 -1.42
CA PRO A 155 0.29 -4.93 -1.33
C PRO A 155 1.32 -5.67 -0.47
N VAL A 156 2.57 -5.70 -0.94
CA VAL A 156 3.73 -6.19 -0.19
C VAL A 156 4.91 -5.30 -0.53
N GLY A 157 5.70 -4.91 0.47
CA GLY A 157 6.87 -4.11 0.17
C GLY A 157 7.74 -3.79 1.37
N VAL A 158 8.61 -2.84 1.13
CA VAL A 158 9.63 -2.41 2.08
C VAL A 158 9.66 -0.89 2.17
N GLY A 159 10.12 -0.39 3.29
CA GLY A 159 10.33 1.03 3.43
C GLY A 159 11.32 1.36 4.52
N VAL A 160 11.59 2.64 4.64
CA VAL A 160 12.43 3.21 5.69
C VAL A 160 11.71 4.38 6.31
N LYS A 161 11.66 4.43 7.63
CA LYS A 161 11.14 5.56 8.41
C LYS A 161 12.28 6.30 9.08
N TYR A 162 12.22 7.61 9.05
CA TYR A 162 13.14 8.50 9.74
C TYR A 162 12.37 9.47 10.62
N LYS A 163 12.73 9.52 11.90
CA LYS A 163 12.14 10.41 12.89
C LYS A 163 12.77 11.78 12.81
N LEU A 164 12.09 12.75 12.21
CA LEU A 164 12.54 14.13 12.10
C LEU A 164 12.56 14.81 13.47
N SER A 165 11.49 14.66 14.23
CA SER A 165 11.34 15.15 15.61
C SER A 165 10.50 14.17 16.42
N GLU A 166 10.16 14.50 17.66
CA GLU A 166 9.36 13.62 18.53
C GLU A 166 8.04 13.16 17.91
N ARG A 167 7.44 13.99 17.05
CA ARG A 167 6.13 13.73 16.45
C ARG A 167 6.14 13.61 14.94
N TRP A 168 7.20 14.09 14.27
CA TRP A 168 7.25 14.12 12.82
C TRP A 168 8.09 12.98 12.27
N ASN A 169 7.52 12.28 11.32
CA ASN A 169 8.17 11.17 10.62
C ASN A 169 8.28 11.50 9.12
N LEU A 170 9.38 11.10 8.54
CA LEU A 170 9.59 11.01 7.09
C LEU A 170 9.63 9.54 6.74
N GLY A 171 8.89 9.14 5.73
CA GLY A 171 8.87 7.78 5.20
C GLY A 171 9.29 7.72 3.75
N PHE A 172 9.99 6.67 3.38
CA PHE A 172 10.17 6.24 2.01
C PHE A 172 9.69 4.80 1.91
N GLU A 173 8.80 4.52 0.96
CA GLU A 173 8.17 3.21 0.80
C GLU A 173 8.16 2.78 -0.66
N PHE A 174 8.42 1.51 -0.88
CA PHE A 174 8.25 0.84 -2.16
C PHE A 174 7.34 -0.37 -1.98
N LEU A 175 6.21 -0.37 -2.65
CA LEU A 175 5.23 -1.46 -2.63
C LEU A 175 5.07 -2.07 -4.01
N MET A 176 5.04 -3.39 -4.05
CA MET A 176 4.53 -4.17 -5.16
C MET A 176 3.12 -4.62 -4.82
N LYS A 177 2.19 -4.40 -5.72
CA LYS A 177 0.77 -4.63 -5.52
C LYS A 177 0.25 -5.59 -6.59
N LYS A 178 -0.22 -6.75 -6.14
CA LYS A 178 -0.85 -7.73 -7.00
C LYS A 178 -2.35 -7.54 -6.99
N THR A 179 -2.94 -7.28 -8.15
CA THR A 179 -4.41 -7.20 -8.31
C THR A 179 -4.98 -8.51 -8.79
N PHE A 180 -6.18 -8.85 -8.36
CA PHE A 180 -6.90 -10.04 -8.84
C PHE A 180 -7.78 -9.69 -10.05
N THR A 181 -7.23 -8.96 -10.99
CA THR A 181 -7.87 -8.58 -12.25
C THR A 181 -6.83 -8.48 -13.36
N ASP A 182 -7.31 -8.61 -14.58
CA ASP A 182 -6.58 -8.49 -15.85
C ASP A 182 -7.21 -7.37 -16.71
N LYS A 183 -7.70 -6.32 -16.04
CA LYS A 183 -8.46 -5.25 -16.72
C LYS A 183 -7.98 -3.85 -16.35
N LEU A 184 -6.88 -3.75 -15.62
CA LEU A 184 -6.29 -2.46 -15.25
C LEU A 184 -5.79 -1.69 -16.48
N ASP A 185 -5.33 -2.39 -17.48
CA ASP A 185 -4.80 -1.88 -18.74
C ASP A 185 -5.86 -1.68 -19.84
N GLY A 186 -7.12 -1.94 -19.51
CA GLY A 186 -8.24 -1.76 -20.42
C GLY A 186 -8.77 -3.08 -21.01
N THR A 187 -9.96 -3.01 -21.60
CA THR A 187 -10.62 -4.20 -22.15
C THR A 187 -10.02 -4.68 -23.48
N GLN A 188 -9.18 -3.88 -24.13
CA GLN A 188 -8.52 -4.24 -25.39
C GLN A 188 -7.29 -5.11 -25.16
N LEU A 189 -6.68 -5.03 -23.98
CA LEU A 189 -5.51 -5.79 -23.56
C LEU A 189 -5.86 -6.97 -22.65
N ALA A 190 -7.13 -7.15 -22.30
CA ALA A 190 -7.59 -8.31 -21.57
C ALA A 190 -7.50 -9.56 -22.48
N ASP A 191 -6.44 -10.35 -22.33
CA ASP A 191 -6.14 -11.58 -23.09
C ASP A 191 -5.75 -11.36 -24.59
N PRO A 192 -4.73 -10.50 -24.89
CA PRO A 192 -4.31 -10.25 -26.27
C PRO A 192 -3.73 -11.49 -26.98
N TRP A 193 -3.34 -12.50 -26.21
CA TRP A 193 -2.73 -13.73 -26.72
C TRP A 193 -3.72 -14.91 -26.81
N GLY A 194 -4.98 -14.74 -26.36
CA GLY A 194 -6.01 -15.80 -26.37
C GLY A 194 -5.66 -17.01 -25.49
N ILE A 195 -4.73 -16.86 -24.55
CA ILE A 195 -4.26 -17.92 -23.67
C ILE A 195 -4.99 -17.82 -22.34
N LYS A 196 -6.10 -18.56 -22.22
CA LYS A 196 -6.80 -18.68 -20.93
C LYS A 196 -5.86 -19.32 -19.91
N SER A 197 -5.23 -18.54 -19.09
CA SER A 197 -4.42 -19.03 -18.00
C SER A 197 -5.20 -19.02 -16.66
N SER A 198 -4.69 -19.79 -15.69
CA SER A 198 -5.28 -19.95 -14.36
C SER A 198 -5.43 -18.61 -13.66
N PHE A 199 -6.47 -18.45 -12.82
CA PHE A 199 -6.82 -17.30 -11.98
C PHE A 199 -5.65 -16.57 -11.27
N MET A 200 -4.49 -17.22 -11.13
CA MET A 200 -3.29 -16.64 -10.52
C MET A 200 -2.20 -16.22 -11.51
N LYS A 201 -2.29 -16.57 -12.79
CA LYS A 201 -1.21 -16.34 -13.76
C LYS A 201 -1.36 -15.07 -14.61
N ASN A 202 -2.59 -14.69 -14.96
CA ASN A 202 -2.91 -13.47 -15.72
C ASN A 202 -3.47 -12.40 -14.78
N THR A 203 -2.66 -11.84 -13.92
CA THR A 203 -3.08 -10.78 -13.02
C THR A 203 -2.08 -9.65 -13.07
N ASP A 204 -2.61 -8.45 -13.19
CA ASP A 204 -1.81 -7.23 -13.27
C ASP A 204 -1.05 -6.96 -11.98
N TRP A 205 0.18 -6.51 -12.14
CA TRP A 205 1.00 -6.00 -11.05
C TRP A 205 1.26 -4.52 -11.27
N TYR A 206 1.25 -3.78 -10.20
CA TYR A 206 1.76 -2.42 -10.22
C TYR A 206 2.57 -2.13 -8.96
N SER A 207 3.38 -1.11 -9.03
CA SER A 207 4.19 -0.66 -7.91
C SER A 207 3.89 0.79 -7.58
N THR A 208 4.08 1.15 -6.33
CA THR A 208 4.12 2.53 -5.88
C THR A 208 5.43 2.77 -5.14
N MET A 209 6.05 3.90 -5.39
CA MET A 209 7.24 4.36 -4.68
C MET A 209 6.96 5.77 -4.18
N SER A 210 6.77 5.91 -2.87
CA SER A 210 6.28 7.14 -2.25
C SER A 210 7.21 7.69 -1.17
N VAL A 211 7.18 9.01 -1.04
CA VAL A 211 7.75 9.75 0.08
C VAL A 211 6.60 10.32 0.89
N THR A 212 6.59 10.05 2.19
CA THR A 212 5.50 10.43 3.09
C THR A 212 6.02 11.29 4.23
N ILE A 213 5.21 12.21 4.69
CA ILE A 213 5.40 12.93 5.95
C ILE A 213 4.19 12.66 6.83
N SER A 214 4.46 12.36 8.11
CA SER A 214 3.38 12.02 9.04
C SER A 214 3.62 12.58 10.44
N TYR A 215 2.54 12.74 11.18
CA TYR A 215 2.50 13.35 12.49
C TYR A 215 1.87 12.41 13.52
N GLU A 216 2.63 12.10 14.56
CA GLU A 216 2.17 11.26 15.67
C GLU A 216 1.41 12.04 16.73
N PHE A 217 0.31 11.48 17.18
CA PHE A 217 -0.58 12.09 18.19
C PHE A 217 -1.14 11.04 19.16
N SER A 218 -1.83 11.51 20.22
CA SER A 218 -2.38 10.68 21.28
C SER A 218 -1.29 9.96 22.08
N LYS A 219 -0.70 10.66 23.06
CA LYS A 219 0.26 10.07 24.01
C LYS A 219 -0.37 8.89 24.74
N ARG A 220 0.39 7.81 24.91
CA ARG A 220 0.05 6.73 25.82
C ARG A 220 0.27 7.23 27.25
N CYS A 221 -0.72 7.01 28.13
CA CYS A 221 -0.55 7.29 29.55
C CYS A 221 0.45 6.29 30.16
N ALA A 222 1.58 6.77 30.63
CA ALA A 222 2.53 5.98 31.41
C ALA A 222 1.99 5.59 32.80
N ALA A 223 1.00 6.34 33.32
CA ALA A 223 0.52 6.25 34.68
C ALA A 223 -0.62 5.25 34.94
N CYS A 224 -1.15 4.55 33.91
CA CYS A 224 -2.32 3.70 34.08
C CYS A 224 -2.03 2.29 34.63
N ASN A 225 -0.80 1.97 35.04
CA ASN A 225 -0.43 0.64 35.52
C ASN A 225 0.07 0.59 36.99
N TYR A 226 -0.17 1.61 37.82
CA TYR A 226 -0.02 1.44 39.25
C TYR A 226 -1.37 0.97 39.81
N LYS A 227 -1.57 -0.35 39.88
CA LYS A 227 -2.43 -0.96 40.88
C LYS A 227 -1.54 -1.38 42.03
N ASP A 228 -1.72 -0.69 43.15
CA ASP A 228 -1.29 -1.15 44.48
C ASP A 228 -1.89 -2.52 44.81
#